data_1f1f30d9c5bd37ec05cac723272766e1
#
_entry.id   1f1f30d9c5bd37ec05cac723272766e1
#
_cell.length_a   1.000
_cell.length_b   1.000
_cell.length_c   1.000
_cell.angle_alpha   90.00
_cell.angle_beta   90.00
_cell.angle_gamma   90.00
#
_symmetry.space_group_name_H-M   'P 1'
#
loop_
_entity.id
_entity.type
_entity.pdbx_description
1 polymer ?
#
loop_
_entity_poly.entity_id
_entity_poly.type
_entity_poly.pdbx_seq_one_letter_code
_entity_poly.pdbx_strand_id
1 'polypeptide(L)'
;MFNQPFMTRNPFISIFLFFAVIFLFTACKQKDTIQTTTAKETILTDSIPPKTEINPTPLDTLTNDTINKNKMKTEMKAPLRIVIDNLANNNGEVEIGVYTPKNKFPDEQDKFKKYRFKPKHRKIDESITDLPYGELAFAVYHDENNSGEIDKNLIGIPKERYAFSNNIKPTFKAPNFEDCKFNYDKNTDVIRISLLK
;
A
#
# COMPACT_ATOMS: atom_id res chain seq x y z
N MET A 1 51.35 -54.36 -24.65
CA MET A 1 50.88 -54.81 -23.30
C MET A 1 49.76 -53.85 -22.90
N PHE A 2 48.59 -54.41 -22.89
CA PHE A 2 47.33 -53.70 -22.62
C PHE A 2 47.13 -53.61 -21.09
N ASN A 3 46.70 -52.49 -20.59
CA ASN A 3 46.05 -52.44 -19.30
C ASN A 3 44.95 -51.37 -19.30
N GLN A 4 43.70 -51.83 -19.28
CA GLN A 4 42.51 -51.01 -19.08
C GLN A 4 42.16 -51.06 -17.59
N PRO A 5 41.79 -49.92 -16.97
CA PRO A 5 41.15 -50.00 -15.66
C PRO A 5 39.63 -49.87 -15.72
N PHE A 6 39.06 -50.71 -14.98
CA PHE A 6 37.69 -50.98 -14.58
C PHE A 6 36.78 -49.77 -14.42
N MET A 7 35.64 -49.88 -15.08
CA MET A 7 34.43 -49.08 -14.91
C MET A 7 33.63 -49.59 -13.73
N THR A 8 33.56 -48.85 -12.64
CA THR A 8 32.63 -49.13 -11.53
C THR A 8 31.35 -48.32 -11.74
N ARG A 9 30.29 -49.02 -12.13
CA ARG A 9 28.91 -48.51 -12.16
C ARG A 9 28.33 -48.58 -10.76
N ASN A 10 28.03 -47.42 -10.17
CA ASN A 10 27.18 -47.32 -8.97
C ASN A 10 25.71 -47.10 -9.43
N PRO A 11 24.79 -48.01 -9.09
CA PRO A 11 23.39 -47.81 -9.27
C PRO A 11 22.79 -47.22 -7.97
N PHE A 12 22.65 -45.92 -7.88
CA PHE A 12 21.72 -45.36 -6.92
C PHE A 12 20.34 -45.21 -7.58
N ILE A 13 19.50 -46.14 -7.27
CA ILE A 13 18.07 -46.15 -7.59
C ILE A 13 17.43 -45.07 -6.71
N SER A 14 17.01 -44.01 -7.35
CA SER A 14 16.22 -42.93 -6.71
C SER A 14 14.76 -43.38 -6.68
N ILE A 15 14.26 -43.66 -5.51
CA ILE A 15 12.85 -43.94 -5.24
C ILE A 15 12.15 -42.56 -5.14
N PHE A 16 11.45 -42.19 -6.23
CA PHE A 16 10.49 -41.09 -6.19
C PHE A 16 9.20 -41.55 -5.53
N LEU A 17 9.00 -41.14 -4.28
CA LEU A 17 7.71 -41.27 -3.60
C LEU A 17 6.82 -40.10 -4.04
N PHE A 18 5.88 -40.38 -4.93
CA PHE A 18 4.78 -39.52 -5.28
C PHE A 18 3.79 -39.46 -4.11
N PHE A 19 3.77 -38.35 -3.38
CA PHE A 19 2.64 -38.02 -2.53
C PHE A 19 1.63 -37.21 -3.34
N ALA A 20 0.64 -37.90 -3.87
CA ALA A 20 -0.56 -37.28 -4.42
C ALA A 20 -1.49 -36.91 -3.24
N VAL A 21 -1.49 -35.66 -2.85
CA VAL A 21 -2.50 -35.12 -1.93
C VAL A 21 -3.71 -34.70 -2.74
N ILE A 22 -4.73 -35.55 -2.72
CA ILE A 22 -6.06 -35.25 -3.27
C ILE A 22 -6.77 -34.32 -2.29
N PHE A 23 -6.85 -33.03 -2.63
CA PHE A 23 -7.72 -32.08 -1.93
C PHE A 23 -9.14 -32.21 -2.49
N LEU A 24 -10.00 -32.88 -1.73
CA LEU A 24 -11.44 -32.89 -1.97
C LEU A 24 -12.03 -31.52 -1.63
N PHE A 25 -12.37 -30.78 -2.69
CA PHE A 25 -13.19 -29.56 -2.56
C PHE A 25 -14.62 -29.94 -2.21
N THR A 26 -15.00 -29.75 -0.96
CA THR A 26 -16.41 -29.77 -0.56
C THR A 26 -16.98 -28.39 -0.82
N ALA A 27 -17.71 -28.24 -1.91
CA ALA A 27 -18.49 -27.05 -2.22
C ALA A 27 -19.70 -26.97 -1.28
N CYS A 28 -19.66 -26.07 -0.32
CA CYS A 28 -20.84 -25.70 0.45
C CYS A 28 -21.60 -24.60 -0.29
N LYS A 29 -22.74 -25.00 -0.89
CA LYS A 29 -23.65 -24.11 -1.60
C LYS A 29 -24.58 -23.46 -0.59
N GLN A 30 -24.34 -22.22 -0.21
CA GLN A 30 -25.24 -21.45 0.64
C GLN A 30 -26.31 -20.75 -0.21
N LYS A 31 -27.53 -21.06 0.09
CA LYS A 31 -28.73 -20.64 -0.62
C LYS A 31 -29.24 -19.35 0.02
N ASP A 32 -29.19 -18.27 -0.75
CA ASP A 32 -29.73 -16.97 -0.32
C ASP A 32 -31.26 -17.04 -0.33
N THR A 33 -31.87 -16.86 0.83
CA THR A 33 -33.31 -16.69 0.99
C THR A 33 -33.61 -15.20 1.08
N ILE A 34 -34.13 -14.66 -0.02
CA ILE A 34 -34.72 -13.31 -0.06
C ILE A 34 -36.06 -13.38 0.63
N GLN A 35 -36.22 -12.70 1.77
CA GLN A 35 -37.53 -12.42 2.34
C GLN A 35 -37.97 -11.01 1.95
N THR A 36 -38.89 -10.96 1.03
CA THR A 36 -39.70 -9.78 0.69
C THR A 36 -40.73 -9.58 1.79
N THR A 37 -40.64 -8.48 2.54
CA THR A 37 -41.73 -8.07 3.43
C THR A 37 -42.42 -6.84 2.84
N THR A 38 -43.58 -7.09 2.31
CA THR A 38 -44.57 -6.11 1.86
C THR A 38 -45.20 -5.43 3.10
N ALA A 39 -45.03 -4.14 3.24
CA ALA A 39 -45.78 -3.34 4.20
C ALA A 39 -46.73 -2.40 3.47
N LYS A 40 -47.93 -2.57 3.81
CA LYS A 40 -49.23 -2.10 3.39
C LYS A 40 -49.40 -0.60 3.58
N GLU A 41 -49.85 0.04 2.54
CA GLU A 41 -50.39 1.39 2.45
C GLU A 41 -51.64 1.56 3.34
N THR A 42 -51.71 2.66 4.09
CA THR A 42 -52.97 3.15 4.64
C THR A 42 -53.03 4.66 4.51
N ILE A 43 -53.83 5.07 3.59
CA ILE A 43 -54.30 6.44 3.37
C ILE A 43 -55.37 6.75 4.37
N LEU A 44 -55.35 7.89 5.04
CA LEU A 44 -56.55 8.57 5.54
C LEU A 44 -56.31 10.09 5.54
N THR A 45 -57.13 10.69 4.80
CA THR A 45 -57.52 12.08 4.54
C THR A 45 -57.90 12.84 5.80
N ASP A 46 -57.67 14.12 5.73
CA ASP A 46 -58.63 15.23 5.84
C ASP A 46 -58.32 16.30 6.89
N SER A 47 -58.31 17.46 6.45
CA SER A 47 -58.96 18.74 6.85
C SER A 47 -58.04 19.94 7.04
N ILE A 48 -58.20 20.87 6.12
CA ILE A 48 -57.91 22.31 6.17
C ILE A 48 -59.27 23.04 6.48
N PRO A 49 -59.34 24.30 6.92
CA PRO A 49 -58.51 25.38 7.41
C PRO A 49 -59.12 26.08 8.68
N PRO A 50 -58.93 27.38 9.02
CA PRO A 50 -58.73 28.59 8.23
C PRO A 50 -57.71 29.65 8.76
N LYS A 51 -57.25 30.43 7.88
CA LYS A 51 -56.84 31.80 7.73
C LYS A 51 -57.21 32.82 8.82
N THR A 52 -56.23 33.67 9.24
CA THR A 52 -56.35 35.09 9.66
C THR A 52 -54.96 35.71 9.61
N GLU A 53 -54.64 36.51 8.68
CA GLU A 53 -54.62 37.98 8.53
C GLU A 53 -53.88 38.76 9.63
N ILE A 54 -52.92 39.51 9.29
CA ILE A 54 -52.60 40.92 9.05
C ILE A 54 -51.35 41.39 9.79
N ASN A 55 -50.34 41.80 9.02
CA ASN A 55 -49.51 42.98 8.85
C ASN A 55 -49.36 44.02 10.01
N PRO A 56 -48.38 44.96 10.04
CA PRO A 56 -47.18 45.17 9.20
C PRO A 56 -45.87 45.44 9.99
N THR A 57 -44.80 45.52 9.19
CA THR A 57 -43.42 46.04 9.40
C THR A 57 -43.23 47.19 10.40
N PRO A 58 -42.03 47.31 11.05
CA PRO A 58 -40.91 48.00 10.42
C PRO A 58 -39.53 47.28 10.58
N LEU A 59 -38.83 47.30 9.49
CA LEU A 59 -37.52 47.86 9.18
C LEU A 59 -36.46 47.86 10.33
N ASP A 60 -35.33 47.40 9.95
CA ASP A 60 -33.99 47.49 10.51
C ASP A 60 -33.51 46.32 11.35
N THR A 61 -32.71 45.52 10.71
CA THR A 61 -31.32 45.35 11.06
C THR A 61 -30.67 44.39 10.08
N LEU A 62 -29.71 44.92 9.32
CA LEU A 62 -28.73 44.16 8.57
C LEU A 62 -27.97 43.21 9.50
N THR A 63 -28.39 41.99 9.60
CA THR A 63 -27.53 40.96 10.13
C THR A 63 -26.89 40.25 8.94
N ASN A 64 -25.61 40.51 8.84
CA ASN A 64 -24.69 39.83 7.96
C ASN A 64 -24.95 38.34 8.02
N ASP A 65 -25.55 37.81 6.97
CA ASP A 65 -25.41 36.41 6.64
C ASP A 65 -23.93 36.13 6.43
N THR A 66 -23.26 35.89 7.55
CA THR A 66 -21.98 35.22 7.53
C THR A 66 -22.23 33.88 6.93
N ILE A 67 -22.14 33.83 5.60
CA ILE A 67 -21.97 32.60 4.85
C ILE A 67 -20.80 31.92 5.52
N ASN A 68 -21.11 30.97 6.39
CA ASN A 68 -20.18 30.05 6.96
C ASN A 68 -19.63 29.21 5.79
N LYS A 69 -18.73 29.83 5.04
CA LYS A 69 -17.78 29.14 4.21
C LYS A 69 -16.86 28.38 5.14
N ASN A 70 -17.37 27.32 5.74
CA ASN A 70 -16.54 26.19 6.12
C ASN A 70 -16.05 25.57 4.80
N LYS A 71 -15.24 26.37 4.09
CA LYS A 71 -14.27 25.88 3.17
C LYS A 71 -13.39 24.99 4.01
N MET A 72 -13.68 23.70 3.95
CA MET A 72 -12.80 22.64 4.42
C MET A 72 -11.44 22.94 3.78
N LYS A 73 -10.63 23.70 4.52
CA LYS A 73 -9.25 23.96 4.17
C LYS A 73 -8.60 22.60 4.31
N THR A 74 -8.55 21.87 3.21
CA THR A 74 -7.68 20.72 3.09
C THR A 74 -6.31 21.26 3.46
N GLU A 75 -5.85 20.99 4.66
CA GLU A 75 -4.52 21.38 5.08
C GLU A 75 -3.57 20.74 4.08
N MET A 76 -3.00 21.57 3.20
CA MET A 76 -1.98 21.12 2.28
C MET A 76 -0.80 20.69 3.14
N LYS A 77 -0.57 19.39 3.21
CA LYS A 77 0.56 18.82 3.93
C LYS A 77 1.84 19.28 3.25
N ALA A 78 2.88 19.53 4.05
CA ALA A 78 4.18 19.88 3.51
C ALA A 78 4.65 18.75 2.56
N PRO A 79 5.24 19.06 1.40
CA PRO A 79 5.77 18.04 0.51
C PRO A 79 6.96 17.33 1.18
N LEU A 80 6.94 16.01 1.18
CA LEU A 80 8.07 15.20 1.61
C LEU A 80 8.96 14.91 0.40
N ARG A 81 10.16 15.47 0.38
CA ARG A 81 11.16 15.14 -0.64
C ARG A 81 11.80 13.79 -0.33
N ILE A 82 11.84 12.92 -1.32
CA ILE A 82 12.47 11.60 -1.22
C ILE A 82 13.65 11.55 -2.17
N VAL A 83 14.79 11.21 -1.62
CA VAL A 83 16.04 11.05 -2.36
C VAL A 83 16.51 9.61 -2.22
N ILE A 84 16.53 8.86 -3.34
CA ILE A 84 17.01 7.48 -3.36
C ILE A 84 18.23 7.41 -4.27
N ASP A 85 19.32 6.89 -3.76
CA ASP A 85 20.58 6.73 -4.49
C ASP A 85 21.05 5.27 -4.55
N ASN A 86 22.25 5.08 -5.11
CA ASN A 86 22.87 3.76 -5.31
C ASN A 86 22.04 2.81 -6.19
N LEU A 87 21.30 3.33 -7.17
CA LEU A 87 20.61 2.49 -8.16
C LEU A 87 21.63 1.80 -9.08
N ALA A 88 21.29 0.59 -9.55
CA ALA A 88 22.16 -0.16 -10.47
C ALA A 88 22.33 0.55 -11.83
N ASN A 89 21.25 1.08 -12.36
CA ASN A 89 21.16 1.76 -13.67
C ASN A 89 19.93 2.69 -13.69
N ASN A 90 19.51 3.13 -14.89
CA ASN A 90 18.28 3.94 -15.08
C ASN A 90 17.14 3.13 -15.70
N ASN A 91 17.23 1.79 -15.78
CA ASN A 91 16.19 0.96 -16.35
C ASN A 91 15.03 0.79 -15.34
N GLY A 92 13.86 0.45 -15.85
CA GLY A 92 12.71 0.15 -15.03
C GLY A 92 12.21 1.32 -14.19
N GLU A 93 11.75 1.02 -12.99
CA GLU A 93 11.18 1.97 -12.05
C GLU A 93 11.65 1.67 -10.62
N VAL A 94 11.66 2.67 -9.76
CA VAL A 94 11.83 2.48 -8.32
C VAL A 94 10.47 2.51 -7.66
N GLU A 95 10.11 1.44 -6.98
CA GLU A 95 8.90 1.39 -6.17
C GLU A 95 9.20 1.74 -4.72
N ILE A 96 8.37 2.60 -4.15
CA ILE A 96 8.37 2.97 -2.73
C ILE A 96 7.07 2.49 -2.13
N GLY A 97 7.13 1.44 -1.32
CA GLY A 97 6.03 1.01 -0.47
C GLY A 97 6.00 1.83 0.81
N VAL A 98 4.86 2.43 1.13
CA VAL A 98 4.63 3.21 2.34
C VAL A 98 3.80 2.38 3.31
N TYR A 99 4.19 2.39 4.57
CA TYR A 99 3.53 1.67 5.64
C TYR A 99 3.28 2.58 6.84
N THR A 100 2.18 2.34 7.52
CA THR A 100 1.79 2.94 8.80
C THR A 100 1.89 1.89 9.90
N PRO A 101 1.76 2.22 11.18
CA PRO A 101 1.74 1.24 12.28
C PRO A 101 0.64 0.17 12.18
N LYS A 102 -0.35 0.38 11.30
CA LYS A 102 -1.45 -0.57 11.09
C LYS A 102 -1.14 -1.66 10.06
N ASN A 103 -0.08 -1.48 9.28
CA ASN A 103 0.28 -2.38 8.19
C ASN A 103 1.31 -3.42 8.64
N LYS A 104 1.31 -4.57 8.00
CA LYS A 104 2.32 -5.63 8.17
C LYS A 104 3.57 -5.27 7.37
N PHE A 105 4.49 -4.59 7.98
CA PHE A 105 5.73 -4.18 7.32
C PHE A 105 6.72 -5.35 7.22
N PRO A 106 7.40 -5.55 6.09
CA PRO A 106 7.26 -4.92 4.78
C PRO A 106 6.45 -5.78 3.78
N ASP A 107 5.27 -6.24 4.15
CA ASP A 107 4.42 -7.09 3.32
C ASP A 107 3.95 -6.34 2.07
N GLU A 108 4.28 -6.87 0.89
CA GLU A 108 3.91 -6.33 -0.41
C GLU A 108 2.39 -6.12 -0.59
N GLN A 109 1.58 -6.98 0.02
CA GLN A 109 0.13 -6.97 -0.12
C GLN A 109 -0.55 -6.03 0.88
N ASP A 110 0.17 -5.56 1.90
CA ASP A 110 -0.39 -4.75 2.99
C ASP A 110 0.20 -3.34 3.07
N LYS A 111 0.61 -2.78 1.92
CA LYS A 111 1.06 -1.38 1.83
C LYS A 111 -0.10 -0.42 2.06
N PHE A 112 0.13 0.63 2.85
CA PHE A 112 -0.79 1.76 2.92
C PHE A 112 -0.92 2.48 1.58
N LYS A 113 0.24 2.70 0.92
CA LYS A 113 0.34 3.35 -0.39
C LYS A 113 1.61 2.93 -1.11
N LYS A 114 1.63 3.09 -2.44
CA LYS A 114 2.85 2.90 -3.23
C LYS A 114 3.04 4.01 -4.25
N TYR A 115 4.28 4.29 -4.56
CA TYR A 115 4.70 5.20 -5.61
C TYR A 115 5.71 4.52 -6.50
N ARG A 116 5.72 4.89 -7.79
CA ARG A 116 6.69 4.44 -8.77
C ARG A 116 7.29 5.63 -9.48
N PHE A 117 8.60 5.67 -9.57
CA PHE A 117 9.35 6.74 -10.22
C PHE A 117 10.41 6.19 -11.16
N LYS A 118 10.57 6.84 -12.31
CA LYS A 118 11.62 6.49 -13.25
C LYS A 118 12.95 7.10 -12.80
N PRO A 119 14.02 6.30 -12.74
CA PRO A 119 15.34 6.80 -12.37
C PRO A 119 15.87 7.83 -13.35
N LYS A 120 16.55 8.84 -12.82
CA LYS A 120 17.37 9.80 -13.57
C LYS A 120 18.77 9.87 -12.97
N HIS A 121 19.80 9.67 -13.77
CA HIS A 121 21.19 9.66 -13.30
C HIS A 121 21.44 8.68 -12.14
N ARG A 122 20.79 7.49 -12.19
CA ARG A 122 20.82 6.44 -11.16
C ARG A 122 20.37 6.93 -9.78
N LYS A 123 19.35 7.78 -9.78
CA LYS A 123 18.80 8.42 -8.59
C LYS A 123 17.31 8.69 -8.76
N ILE A 124 16.59 8.73 -7.65
CA ILE A 124 15.27 9.35 -7.51
C ILE A 124 15.43 10.61 -6.66
N ASP A 125 14.78 11.68 -7.07
CA ASP A 125 14.73 12.96 -6.34
C ASP A 125 13.36 13.58 -6.64
N GLU A 126 12.36 13.16 -5.87
CA GLU A 126 10.96 13.47 -6.11
C GLU A 126 10.26 13.91 -4.82
N SER A 127 9.15 14.60 -4.95
CA SER A 127 8.35 15.08 -3.80
C SER A 127 6.97 14.46 -3.78
N ILE A 128 6.54 14.01 -2.61
CA ILE A 128 5.23 13.42 -2.35
C ILE A 128 4.44 14.36 -1.42
N THR A 129 3.18 14.65 -1.75
CA THR A 129 2.36 15.64 -1.03
C THR A 129 1.14 15.05 -0.33
N ASP A 130 0.86 13.77 -0.53
CA ASP A 130 -0.41 13.13 -0.15
C ASP A 130 -0.25 12.00 0.89
N LEU A 131 0.80 12.08 1.70
CA LEU A 131 1.02 11.20 2.84
C LEU A 131 0.35 11.75 4.12
N PRO A 132 -0.16 10.89 5.01
CA PRO A 132 -0.63 11.32 6.33
C PRO A 132 0.56 11.70 7.22
N TYR A 133 0.41 12.71 8.05
CA TYR A 133 1.35 12.95 9.15
C TYR A 133 1.30 11.80 10.16
N GLY A 134 2.43 11.52 10.78
CA GLY A 134 2.60 10.47 11.78
C GLY A 134 3.76 9.53 11.50
N GLU A 135 3.78 8.40 12.15
CA GLU A 135 4.80 7.38 11.96
C GLU A 135 4.61 6.65 10.63
N LEU A 136 5.64 6.66 9.81
CA LEU A 136 5.70 5.97 8.52
C LEU A 136 6.98 5.15 8.42
N ALA A 137 6.94 4.07 7.66
CA ALA A 137 8.12 3.34 7.22
C ALA A 137 8.06 3.12 5.70
N PHE A 138 9.23 3.12 5.06
CA PHE A 138 9.35 2.84 3.64
C PHE A 138 10.11 1.55 3.40
N ALA A 139 9.61 0.75 2.45
CA ALA A 139 10.35 -0.31 1.79
C ALA A 139 10.48 0.06 0.31
N VAL A 140 11.69 -0.01 -0.22
CA VAL A 140 12.03 0.49 -1.56
C VAL A 140 12.75 -0.61 -2.32
N TYR A 141 12.44 -0.77 -3.61
CA TYR A 141 13.22 -1.61 -4.51
C TYR A 141 13.29 -1.02 -5.92
N HIS A 142 14.33 -1.38 -6.65
CA HIS A 142 14.55 -0.97 -8.02
C HIS A 142 14.11 -2.09 -8.97
N ASP A 143 12.88 -2.01 -9.46
CA ASP A 143 12.28 -2.91 -10.45
C ASP A 143 12.90 -2.64 -11.83
N GLU A 144 14.06 -3.25 -12.10
CA GLU A 144 14.86 -3.00 -13.30
C GLU A 144 14.22 -3.56 -14.57
N ASN A 145 13.37 -4.59 -14.45
CA ASN A 145 12.73 -5.28 -15.55
C ASN A 145 11.24 -4.97 -15.70
N ASN A 146 10.67 -4.10 -14.84
CA ASN A 146 9.24 -3.76 -14.76
C ASN A 146 8.34 -5.00 -14.54
N SER A 147 8.79 -5.95 -13.73
CA SER A 147 8.01 -7.13 -13.35
C SER A 147 6.81 -6.79 -12.46
N GLY A 148 6.91 -5.69 -11.73
CA GLY A 148 5.91 -5.23 -10.79
C GLY A 148 6.07 -5.79 -9.38
N GLU A 149 7.05 -6.67 -9.16
CA GLU A 149 7.36 -7.34 -7.91
C GLU A 149 8.88 -7.36 -7.70
N ILE A 150 9.32 -7.48 -6.45
CA ILE A 150 10.75 -7.65 -6.17
C ILE A 150 11.20 -9.06 -6.55
N ASP A 151 12.09 -9.17 -7.52
CA ASP A 151 12.67 -10.43 -7.95
C ASP A 151 13.52 -11.08 -6.85
N LYS A 152 13.30 -12.38 -6.63
CA LYS A 152 14.02 -13.16 -5.61
C LYS A 152 14.68 -14.38 -6.25
N ASN A 153 15.75 -14.85 -5.63
CA ASN A 153 16.35 -16.14 -5.99
C ASN A 153 15.56 -17.31 -5.34
N LEU A 154 16.01 -18.54 -5.61
CA LEU A 154 15.37 -19.77 -5.12
C LEU A 154 15.29 -19.88 -3.57
N ILE A 155 16.11 -19.14 -2.86
CA ILE A 155 16.15 -19.11 -1.39
C ILE A 155 15.52 -17.83 -0.82
N GLY A 156 14.81 -17.06 -1.65
CA GLY A 156 14.05 -15.87 -1.21
C GLY A 156 14.85 -14.59 -1.04
N ILE A 157 16.14 -14.56 -1.43
CA ILE A 157 16.96 -13.35 -1.36
C ILE A 157 16.67 -12.46 -2.58
N PRO A 158 16.43 -11.14 -2.39
CA PRO A 158 16.25 -10.21 -3.49
C PRO A 158 17.42 -10.22 -4.48
N LYS A 159 17.12 -10.25 -5.77
CA LYS A 159 18.08 -10.07 -6.85
C LYS A 159 18.27 -8.60 -7.20
N GLU A 160 17.21 -7.85 -7.04
CA GLU A 160 17.18 -6.41 -7.27
C GLU A 160 17.67 -5.63 -6.07
N ARG A 161 18.12 -4.42 -6.30
CA ARG A 161 18.53 -3.53 -5.22
C ARG A 161 17.32 -3.05 -4.44
N TYR A 162 17.43 -3.06 -3.12
CA TYR A 162 16.34 -2.68 -2.22
C TYR A 162 16.88 -1.91 -1.01
N ALA A 163 16.00 -1.27 -0.26
CA ALA A 163 16.34 -0.62 0.99
C ALA A 163 15.11 -0.41 1.86
N PHE A 164 15.35 -0.02 3.09
CA PHE A 164 14.33 0.43 4.04
C PHE A 164 14.67 1.83 4.55
N SER A 165 13.64 2.57 4.98
CA SER A 165 13.84 3.85 5.65
C SER A 165 14.84 3.73 6.80
N ASN A 166 15.46 4.84 7.19
CA ASN A 166 16.59 4.89 8.12
C ASN A 166 17.83 4.10 7.66
N ASN A 167 17.85 3.63 6.40
CA ASN A 167 18.94 2.81 5.84
C ASN A 167 19.25 1.55 6.68
N ILE A 168 18.22 0.96 7.27
CA ILE A 168 18.35 -0.26 8.06
C ILE A 168 18.78 -1.41 7.14
N LYS A 169 19.85 -2.12 7.54
CA LYS A 169 20.38 -3.27 6.80
C LYS A 169 19.83 -4.55 7.43
N PRO A 170 19.06 -5.35 6.67
CA PRO A 170 18.60 -6.64 7.17
C PRO A 170 19.78 -7.60 7.37
N THR A 171 19.72 -8.43 8.40
CA THR A 171 20.77 -9.43 8.68
C THR A 171 20.34 -10.81 8.18
N PHE A 172 19.26 -11.37 8.74
CA PHE A 172 18.75 -12.70 8.38
C PHE A 172 17.31 -12.67 7.87
N LYS A 173 16.56 -11.62 8.21
CA LYS A 173 15.16 -11.41 7.80
C LYS A 173 14.93 -9.92 7.53
N ALA A 174 13.82 -9.59 6.90
CA ALA A 174 13.39 -8.21 6.77
C ALA A 174 13.26 -7.53 8.13
N PRO A 175 13.58 -6.24 8.25
CA PRO A 175 13.47 -5.50 9.51
C PRO A 175 12.00 -5.32 9.91
N ASN A 176 11.75 -4.95 11.15
CA ASN A 176 10.43 -4.63 11.66
C ASN A 176 10.08 -3.15 11.34
N PHE A 177 8.80 -2.82 11.45
CA PHE A 177 8.32 -1.44 11.30
C PHE A 177 9.04 -0.49 12.27
N GLU A 178 9.18 -0.86 13.52
CA GLU A 178 9.81 -0.07 14.57
C GLU A 178 11.27 0.33 14.26
N ASP A 179 12.02 -0.55 13.58
CA ASP A 179 13.40 -0.27 13.18
C ASP A 179 13.46 0.75 12.03
N CYS A 180 12.46 0.75 11.17
CA CYS A 180 12.42 1.54 9.93
C CYS A 180 11.57 2.81 10.03
N LYS A 181 10.75 2.95 11.08
CA LYS A 181 9.82 4.06 11.20
C LYS A 181 10.53 5.41 11.35
N PHE A 182 9.94 6.44 10.81
CA PHE A 182 10.27 7.84 11.03
C PHE A 182 9.00 8.64 11.27
N ASN A 183 9.10 9.76 11.97
CA ASN A 183 7.97 10.64 12.15
C ASN A 183 7.90 11.65 11.00
N TYR A 184 6.81 11.61 10.23
CA TYR A 184 6.53 12.58 9.19
C TYR A 184 5.62 13.68 9.75
N ASP A 185 6.10 14.91 9.77
CA ASP A 185 5.37 16.08 10.18
C ASP A 185 5.70 17.31 9.28
N LYS A 186 5.18 18.47 9.62
CA LYS A 186 5.41 19.71 8.88
C LYS A 186 6.87 20.15 8.79
N ASN A 187 7.74 19.62 9.65
CA ASN A 187 9.17 19.95 9.71
C ASN A 187 10.03 18.88 9.01
N THR A 188 9.42 17.82 8.51
CA THR A 188 10.13 16.75 7.82
C THR A 188 10.30 17.11 6.36
N ASP A 189 11.47 17.62 6.00
CA ASP A 189 11.73 18.11 4.64
C ASP A 189 12.15 17.01 3.67
N VAL A 190 13.01 16.07 4.11
CA VAL A 190 13.63 15.09 3.21
C VAL A 190 13.92 13.77 3.90
N ILE A 191 13.62 12.69 3.19
CA ILE A 191 14.07 11.33 3.53
C ILE A 191 15.10 10.87 2.49
N ARG A 192 16.25 10.37 2.96
CA ARG A 192 17.34 9.87 2.12
C ARG A 192 17.51 8.37 2.32
N ILE A 193 17.49 7.62 1.23
CA ILE A 193 17.58 6.16 1.24
C ILE A 193 18.64 5.73 0.22
N SER A 194 19.58 4.87 0.64
CA SER A 194 20.57 4.28 -0.24
C SER A 194 20.30 2.80 -0.44
N LEU A 195 20.12 2.38 -1.70
CA LEU A 195 19.78 0.99 -2.02
C LEU A 195 20.96 0.05 -1.69
N LEU A 196 20.64 -1.10 -1.15
CA LEU A 196 21.53 -2.23 -0.90
C LEU A 196 21.61 -3.12 -2.16
N LYS A 197 22.70 -3.87 -2.27
CA LYS A 197 22.89 -4.87 -3.32
C LYS A 197 22.56 -6.24 -2.75
#